data_95bb2e87974102713d1f74c6857fcc35
#
_entry.id   95bb2e87974102713d1f74c6857fcc35
#
_cell.length_a   1.000
_cell.length_b   1.000
_cell.length_c   1.000
_cell.angle_alpha   90.00
_cell.angle_beta   90.00
_cell.angle_gamma   90.00
#
_symmetry.space_group_name_H-M   'P 1'
#
loop_
_entity.id
_entity.type
_entity.pdbx_description
1 polymer ?
#
loop_
_entity_poly.entity_id
_entity_poly.type
_entity_poly.pdbx_seq_one_letter_code
_entity_poly.pdbx_strand_id
1 'polypeptide(L)'
;MIKKFHLYFITEKLEELNLDYVKKIGAILILRNPKKFKRNDLKKFNNKCTKRNIGLFIPNDVKTLFYLGSNKFYISAHNKKQFKHLKKINPNIEIIGSAHNMSEINEKIHQGCDHIVLSRIFETSNKHKEGHLGTMKFNLLTRNFSKKFIALGGLNEKNFRKTNILNIHGCAFLKDKKKAGKYMPAFLKNNF
;
A
#
# COMPACT_ATOMS: atom_id res chain seq x y z
N MET A 1 -20.34 -13.57 5.19
CA MET A 1 -19.15 -12.94 5.78
C MET A 1 -18.86 -11.63 5.04
N ILE A 2 -19.00 -10.47 5.69
CA ILE A 2 -18.67 -9.17 5.08
C ILE A 2 -17.16 -9.13 4.85
N LYS A 3 -16.73 -9.02 3.60
CA LYS A 3 -15.32 -8.98 3.22
C LYS A 3 -14.70 -7.70 3.77
N LYS A 4 -13.82 -7.81 4.77
CA LYS A 4 -13.16 -6.64 5.37
C LYS A 4 -12.33 -5.92 4.31
N PHE A 5 -12.72 -4.72 3.96
CA PHE A 5 -12.05 -3.86 2.99
C PHE A 5 -10.99 -3.01 3.69
N HIS A 6 -9.78 -2.97 3.15
CA HIS A 6 -8.67 -2.25 3.75
C HIS A 6 -8.28 -1.01 2.95
N LEU A 7 -7.97 0.06 3.69
CA LEU A 7 -7.44 1.30 3.12
C LEU A 7 -5.94 1.40 3.37
N TYR A 8 -5.19 1.77 2.35
CA TYR A 8 -3.75 1.96 2.42
C TYR A 8 -3.37 3.37 2.00
N PHE A 9 -2.52 4.03 2.77
CA PHE A 9 -1.95 5.33 2.41
C PHE A 9 -0.47 5.21 2.18
N ILE A 10 -0.03 5.59 0.98
CA ILE A 10 1.38 5.65 0.62
C ILE A 10 1.87 7.07 0.90
N THR A 11 2.84 7.21 1.80
CA THR A 11 3.39 8.50 2.23
C THR A 11 4.89 8.60 2.06
N GLU A 12 5.37 9.80 1.73
CA GLU A 12 6.79 10.15 1.68
C GLU A 12 7.20 11.10 2.81
N LYS A 13 6.27 11.47 3.69
CA LYS A 13 6.48 12.43 4.77
C LYS A 13 5.94 11.87 6.08
N LEU A 14 6.66 12.10 7.17
CA LEU A 14 6.30 11.61 8.51
C LEU A 14 5.42 12.61 9.27
N GLU A 15 5.62 13.91 9.04
CA GLU A 15 5.04 14.98 9.87
C GLU A 15 3.65 15.45 9.42
N GLU A 16 3.30 15.24 8.14
CA GLU A 16 2.06 15.75 7.55
C GLU A 16 0.84 14.83 7.71
N LEU A 17 1.00 13.72 8.46
CA LEU A 17 -0.07 12.74 8.64
C LEU A 17 -0.80 12.99 9.97
N ASN A 18 -2.09 13.29 9.88
CA ASN A 18 -2.96 13.21 11.05
C ASN A 18 -3.20 11.73 11.40
N LEU A 19 -2.40 11.18 12.33
CA LEU A 19 -2.46 9.77 12.72
C LEU A 19 -3.77 9.42 13.44
N ASP A 20 -4.42 10.35 14.11
CA ASP A 20 -5.70 10.09 14.78
C ASP A 20 -6.80 9.88 13.74
N TYR A 21 -6.73 10.62 12.63
CA TYR A 21 -7.62 10.39 11.51
C TYR A 21 -7.32 9.05 10.80
N VAL A 22 -6.04 8.72 10.57
CA VAL A 22 -5.64 7.41 10.00
C VAL A 22 -6.17 6.27 10.86
N LYS A 23 -6.09 6.38 12.19
CA LYS A 23 -6.66 5.42 13.14
C LYS A 23 -8.18 5.35 13.01
N LYS A 24 -8.86 6.51 13.00
CA LYS A 24 -10.33 6.58 12.93
C LYS A 24 -10.90 5.81 11.75
N ILE A 25 -10.24 5.86 10.60
CA ILE A 25 -10.69 5.17 9.38
C ILE A 25 -10.08 3.78 9.20
N GLY A 26 -9.28 3.31 10.15
CA GLY A 26 -8.63 2.00 10.09
C GLY A 26 -7.62 1.84 8.94
N ALA A 27 -7.02 2.94 8.47
CA ALA A 27 -6.07 2.88 7.36
C ALA A 27 -4.69 2.37 7.80
N ILE A 28 -4.01 1.73 6.84
CA ILE A 28 -2.66 1.18 6.97
C ILE A 28 -1.70 2.07 6.19
N LEU A 29 -0.52 2.31 6.71
CA LEU A 29 0.49 3.17 6.10
C LEU A 29 1.54 2.35 5.35
N ILE A 30 1.92 2.82 4.17
CA ILE A 30 3.09 2.36 3.42
C ILE A 30 4.04 3.54 3.29
N LEU A 31 5.21 3.44 3.92
CA LEU A 31 6.24 4.47 3.82
C LEU A 31 6.96 4.35 2.47
N ARG A 32 7.27 5.48 1.83
CA ARG A 32 8.18 5.54 0.68
C ARG A 32 9.50 6.19 1.09
N ASN A 33 10.60 5.71 0.47
CA ASN A 33 11.94 6.30 0.63
C ASN A 33 12.40 6.49 2.10
N PRO A 34 12.42 5.44 2.94
CA PRO A 34 12.78 5.54 4.36
C PRO A 34 14.19 6.09 4.57
N LYS A 35 15.09 5.93 3.58
CA LYS A 35 16.47 6.46 3.62
C LYS A 35 16.55 8.00 3.70
N LYS A 36 15.46 8.71 3.40
CA LYS A 36 15.39 10.18 3.52
C LYS A 36 15.26 10.66 4.96
N PHE A 37 14.99 9.74 5.90
CA PHE A 37 14.72 10.10 7.29
C PHE A 37 15.85 9.61 8.20
N LYS A 38 16.13 10.38 9.25
CA LYS A 38 17.02 9.94 10.33
C LYS A 38 16.39 8.75 11.05
N ARG A 39 17.21 7.79 11.47
CA ARG A 39 16.72 6.57 12.16
C ARG A 39 15.86 6.88 13.38
N ASN A 40 16.24 7.90 14.16
CA ASN A 40 15.48 8.30 15.34
C ASN A 40 14.08 8.82 15.00
N ASP A 41 13.93 9.57 13.90
CA ASP A 41 12.64 10.09 13.47
C ASP A 41 11.73 8.97 12.98
N LEU A 42 12.30 8.00 12.24
CA LEU A 42 11.58 6.77 11.87
C LEU A 42 11.12 5.98 13.09
N LYS A 43 11.97 5.83 14.12
CA LYS A 43 11.62 5.14 15.35
C LYS A 43 10.52 5.86 16.11
N LYS A 44 10.62 7.19 16.27
CA LYS A 44 9.57 8.02 16.88
C LYS A 44 8.24 7.89 16.13
N PHE A 45 8.28 7.92 14.80
CA PHE A 45 7.08 7.79 13.98
C PHE A 45 6.47 6.39 14.08
N ASN A 46 7.29 5.34 13.98
CA ASN A 46 6.83 3.96 14.16
C ASN A 46 6.17 3.76 15.53
N ASN A 47 6.77 4.28 16.61
CA ASN A 47 6.18 4.21 17.95
C ASN A 47 4.83 4.94 18.03
N LYS A 48 4.68 6.11 17.36
CA LYS A 48 3.39 6.80 17.27
C LYS A 48 2.34 5.97 16.54
N CYS A 49 2.73 5.25 15.48
CA CYS A 49 1.85 4.34 14.73
C CYS A 49 1.44 3.14 15.61
N THR A 50 2.42 2.49 16.26
CA THR A 50 2.17 1.31 17.13
C THR A 50 1.23 1.65 18.28
N LYS A 51 1.45 2.78 18.98
CA LYS A 51 0.56 3.24 20.07
C LYS A 51 -0.89 3.46 19.61
N ARG A 52 -1.12 3.66 18.32
CA ARG A 52 -2.45 3.87 17.72
C ARG A 52 -3.01 2.63 17.01
N ASN A 53 -2.28 1.51 17.04
CA ASN A 53 -2.59 0.30 16.28
C ASN A 53 -2.65 0.55 14.76
N ILE A 54 -1.81 1.46 14.25
CA ILE A 54 -1.68 1.74 12.82
C ILE A 54 -0.55 0.88 12.26
N GLY A 55 -0.86 0.03 11.28
CA GLY A 55 0.15 -0.75 10.56
C GLY A 55 1.04 0.16 9.72
N LEU A 56 2.38 0.01 9.81
CA LEU A 56 3.35 0.76 9.01
C LEU A 56 4.24 -0.21 8.23
N PHE A 57 4.09 -0.25 6.90
CA PHE A 57 4.93 -1.02 6.00
C PHE A 57 6.23 -0.28 5.67
N ILE A 58 7.36 -0.97 5.89
CA ILE A 58 8.71 -0.46 5.65
C ILE A 58 9.22 -0.95 4.30
N PRO A 59 9.58 -0.05 3.36
CA PRO A 59 9.93 -0.46 2.01
C PRO A 59 11.39 -0.89 1.85
N ASN A 60 11.61 -2.03 1.21
CA ASN A 60 12.88 -2.49 0.64
C ASN A 60 14.09 -2.57 1.58
N ASP A 61 13.96 -2.22 2.85
CA ASP A 61 15.08 -2.14 3.79
C ASP A 61 14.84 -3.04 5.01
N VAL A 62 15.44 -4.23 4.95
CA VAL A 62 15.35 -5.25 5.99
C VAL A 62 16.04 -4.78 7.30
N LYS A 63 17.14 -4.02 7.19
CA LYS A 63 17.84 -3.47 8.38
C LYS A 63 16.93 -2.50 9.12
N THR A 64 16.24 -1.63 8.40
CA THR A 64 15.27 -0.71 9.01
C THR A 64 14.04 -1.45 9.55
N LEU A 65 13.55 -2.50 8.88
CA LEU A 65 12.45 -3.33 9.36
C LEU A 65 12.75 -3.87 10.77
N PHE A 66 13.89 -4.55 10.93
CA PHE A 66 14.30 -5.13 12.22
C PHE A 66 14.65 -4.06 13.26
N TYR A 67 15.32 -2.98 12.88
CA TYR A 67 15.62 -1.86 13.79
C TYR A 67 14.35 -1.26 14.41
N LEU A 68 13.26 -1.20 13.66
CA LEU A 68 11.98 -0.69 14.12
C LEU A 68 11.13 -1.74 14.86
N GLY A 69 11.55 -3.00 14.88
CA GLY A 69 10.74 -4.10 15.41
C GLY A 69 9.42 -4.29 14.63
N SER A 70 9.38 -3.90 13.36
CA SER A 70 8.19 -4.02 12.53
C SER A 70 8.08 -5.40 11.89
N ASN A 71 6.87 -5.90 11.73
CA ASN A 71 6.56 -7.11 10.98
C ASN A 71 5.87 -6.82 9.64
N LYS A 72 5.93 -5.58 9.14
CA LYS A 72 5.26 -5.15 7.90
C LYS A 72 6.28 -4.67 6.88
N PHE A 73 6.44 -5.45 5.81
CA PHE A 73 7.45 -5.21 4.79
C PHE A 73 6.83 -4.92 3.42
N TYR A 74 7.34 -3.92 2.72
CA TYR A 74 6.86 -3.54 1.40
C TYR A 74 7.97 -3.67 0.35
N ILE A 75 7.67 -4.31 -0.78
CA ILE A 75 8.60 -4.50 -1.90
C ILE A 75 8.11 -3.64 -3.07
N SER A 76 8.92 -2.65 -3.47
CA SER A 76 8.61 -1.83 -4.65
C SER A 76 8.68 -2.64 -5.95
N ALA A 77 8.00 -2.18 -7.00
CA ALA A 77 7.92 -2.86 -8.29
C ALA A 77 9.32 -3.17 -8.88
N HIS A 78 10.23 -2.21 -8.78
CA HIS A 78 11.58 -2.34 -9.34
C HIS A 78 12.55 -3.19 -8.51
N ASN A 79 12.16 -3.58 -7.30
CA ASN A 79 13.04 -4.39 -6.44
C ASN A 79 12.89 -5.88 -6.78
N LYS A 80 13.94 -6.47 -7.36
CA LYS A 80 13.99 -7.88 -7.76
C LYS A 80 14.63 -8.80 -6.73
N LYS A 81 15.07 -8.27 -5.57
CA LYS A 81 15.70 -9.08 -4.52
C LYS A 81 14.70 -10.03 -3.88
N GLN A 82 15.19 -11.22 -3.53
CA GLN A 82 14.38 -12.24 -2.86
C GLN A 82 14.24 -11.94 -1.36
N PHE A 83 13.01 -12.01 -0.86
CA PHE A 83 12.70 -11.73 0.55
C PHE A 83 11.91 -12.86 1.23
N LYS A 84 11.65 -13.94 0.52
CA LYS A 84 10.90 -15.10 1.04
C LYS A 84 11.50 -15.66 2.35
N HIS A 85 12.83 -15.53 2.52
CA HIS A 85 13.52 -15.94 3.72
C HIS A 85 13.10 -15.18 4.98
N LEU A 86 12.55 -13.96 4.87
CA LEU A 86 12.07 -13.20 6.01
C LEU A 86 11.00 -13.94 6.80
N LYS A 87 10.15 -14.71 6.12
CA LYS A 87 9.12 -15.53 6.77
C LYS A 87 9.68 -16.75 7.51
N LYS A 88 10.89 -17.21 7.15
CA LYS A 88 11.60 -18.23 7.91
C LYS A 88 12.13 -17.67 9.23
N ILE A 89 12.56 -16.38 9.23
CA ILE A 89 13.06 -15.69 10.42
C ILE A 89 11.89 -15.33 11.34
N ASN A 90 10.81 -14.81 10.80
CA ASN A 90 9.59 -14.45 11.54
C ASN A 90 8.35 -14.73 10.66
N PRO A 91 7.59 -15.82 10.95
CA PRO A 91 6.39 -16.18 10.19
C PRO A 91 5.30 -15.11 10.19
N ASN A 92 5.29 -14.21 11.20
CA ASN A 92 4.32 -13.14 11.33
C ASN A 92 4.63 -11.91 10.44
N ILE A 93 5.73 -11.94 9.66
CA ILE A 93 6.02 -10.86 8.72
C ILE A 93 5.02 -10.90 7.58
N GLU A 94 4.27 -9.80 7.45
CA GLU A 94 3.38 -9.54 6.32
C GLU A 94 4.17 -8.81 5.22
N ILE A 95 4.14 -9.34 4.00
CA ILE A 95 4.87 -8.78 2.87
C ILE A 95 3.87 -8.31 1.81
N ILE A 96 3.91 -7.03 1.47
CA ILE A 96 3.17 -6.46 0.35
C ILE A 96 4.15 -6.09 -0.76
N GLY A 97 3.87 -6.51 -2.00
CA GLY A 97 4.63 -6.09 -3.18
C GLY A 97 3.84 -5.14 -4.08
N SER A 98 4.49 -4.35 -4.91
CA SER A 98 3.81 -3.62 -5.98
C SER A 98 4.17 -4.13 -7.37
N ALA A 99 3.18 -4.08 -8.28
CA ALA A 99 3.30 -4.53 -9.64
C ALA A 99 2.46 -3.66 -10.60
N HIS A 100 2.86 -3.65 -11.89
CA HIS A 100 2.16 -2.92 -12.96
C HIS A 100 1.68 -3.84 -14.09
N ASN A 101 2.22 -5.05 -14.17
CA ASN A 101 1.96 -6.02 -15.23
C ASN A 101 2.08 -7.46 -14.70
N MET A 102 1.75 -8.43 -15.55
CA MET A 102 1.75 -9.86 -15.22
C MET A 102 3.14 -10.37 -14.79
N SER A 103 4.20 -9.94 -15.47
CA SER A 103 5.58 -10.36 -15.12
C SER A 103 5.95 -9.90 -13.71
N GLU A 104 5.65 -8.66 -13.36
CA GLU A 104 5.89 -8.13 -12.01
C GLU A 104 4.99 -8.81 -10.96
N ILE A 105 3.75 -9.17 -11.28
CA ILE A 105 2.87 -9.94 -10.37
C ILE A 105 3.55 -11.27 -10.02
N ASN A 106 4.00 -12.03 -11.03
CA ASN A 106 4.67 -13.31 -10.83
C ASN A 106 5.94 -13.14 -9.99
N GLU A 107 6.73 -12.09 -10.27
CA GLU A 107 7.92 -11.78 -9.47
C GLU A 107 7.57 -11.55 -7.99
N LYS A 108 6.52 -10.77 -7.67
CA LYS A 108 6.09 -10.53 -6.29
C LYS A 108 5.60 -11.81 -5.60
N ILE A 109 4.96 -12.70 -6.33
CA ILE A 109 4.58 -14.02 -5.80
C ILE A 109 5.82 -14.83 -5.44
N HIS A 110 6.82 -14.89 -6.32
CA HIS A 110 8.10 -15.57 -6.06
C HIS A 110 8.87 -14.95 -4.89
N GLN A 111 8.78 -13.64 -4.69
CA GLN A 111 9.36 -12.92 -3.57
C GLN A 111 8.65 -13.19 -2.23
N GLY A 112 7.53 -13.92 -2.23
CA GLY A 112 6.80 -14.31 -1.02
C GLY A 112 5.79 -13.28 -0.53
N CYS A 113 5.32 -12.37 -1.39
CA CYS A 113 4.29 -11.39 -1.03
C CYS A 113 2.96 -12.06 -0.69
N ASP A 114 2.31 -11.58 0.38
CA ASP A 114 0.96 -11.97 0.78
C ASP A 114 -0.09 -11.21 -0.01
N HIS A 115 0.17 -9.91 -0.26
CA HIS A 115 -0.69 -9.02 -1.03
C HIS A 115 0.11 -8.30 -2.10
N ILE A 116 -0.58 -7.92 -3.20
CA ILE A 116 0.05 -7.22 -4.31
C ILE A 116 -0.72 -5.94 -4.62
N VAL A 117 -0.04 -4.80 -4.51
CA VAL A 117 -0.55 -3.51 -4.98
C VAL A 117 -0.40 -3.46 -6.49
N LEU A 118 -1.52 -3.54 -7.21
CA LEU A 118 -1.53 -3.48 -8.67
C LEU A 118 -1.97 -2.08 -9.14
N SER A 119 -1.17 -1.47 -9.96
CA SER A 119 -1.37 -0.11 -10.47
C SER A 119 -1.09 0.01 -11.97
N ARG A 120 -1.72 0.90 -12.71
CA ARG A 120 -2.77 1.86 -12.30
C ARG A 120 -4.14 1.35 -12.72
N ILE A 121 -5.08 1.39 -11.77
CA ILE A 121 -6.43 0.94 -12.10
C ILE A 121 -7.18 1.98 -12.95
N PHE A 122 -7.09 3.27 -12.63
CA PHE A 122 -7.71 4.37 -13.37
C PHE A 122 -6.68 5.40 -13.80
N GLU A 123 -7.08 6.26 -14.72
CA GLU A 123 -6.28 7.37 -15.19
C GLU A 123 -5.85 8.30 -14.04
N THR A 124 -4.65 8.83 -14.14
CA THR A 124 -4.07 9.75 -13.14
C THR A 124 -3.73 11.08 -13.81
N SER A 125 -3.70 12.16 -13.05
CA SER A 125 -3.27 13.49 -13.53
C SER A 125 -1.78 13.57 -13.92
N ASN A 126 -1.02 12.50 -13.72
CA ASN A 126 0.39 12.46 -14.10
C ASN A 126 0.52 12.16 -15.60
N LYS A 127 0.70 13.22 -16.40
CA LYS A 127 0.81 13.19 -17.86
C LYS A 127 1.97 12.33 -18.40
N HIS A 128 3.02 12.08 -17.58
CA HIS A 128 4.17 11.25 -17.98
C HIS A 128 3.91 9.74 -17.90
N LYS A 129 2.71 9.34 -17.51
CA LYS A 129 2.36 7.93 -17.35
C LYS A 129 1.13 7.63 -18.19
N GLU A 130 1.34 7.09 -19.37
CA GLU A 130 0.28 6.66 -20.26
C GLU A 130 -0.36 5.34 -19.80
N GLY A 131 -1.65 5.19 -20.12
CA GLY A 131 -2.44 3.98 -19.94
C GLY A 131 -2.85 3.70 -18.49
N HIS A 132 -3.94 2.97 -18.36
CA HIS A 132 -4.47 2.40 -17.11
C HIS A 132 -5.17 1.08 -17.42
N LEU A 133 -5.38 0.26 -16.39
CA LEU A 133 -5.96 -1.07 -16.56
C LEU A 133 -7.47 -1.03 -16.80
N GLY A 134 -8.18 -0.15 -16.10
CA GLY A 134 -9.62 -0.26 -15.95
C GLY A 134 -10.02 -1.48 -15.13
N THR A 135 -11.30 -1.61 -14.84
CA THR A 135 -11.81 -2.71 -14.01
C THR A 135 -11.76 -4.06 -14.71
N MET A 136 -12.05 -4.10 -16.03
CA MET A 136 -12.06 -5.33 -16.80
C MET A 136 -10.67 -5.97 -16.89
N LYS A 137 -9.66 -5.21 -17.33
CA LYS A 137 -8.29 -5.71 -17.45
C LYS A 137 -7.68 -6.04 -16.09
N PHE A 138 -8.03 -5.27 -15.04
CA PHE A 138 -7.62 -5.56 -13.67
C PHE A 138 -8.14 -6.95 -13.24
N ASN A 139 -9.44 -7.22 -13.40
CA ASN A 139 -10.03 -8.52 -13.07
C ASN A 139 -9.42 -9.66 -13.89
N LEU A 140 -9.19 -9.44 -15.20
CA LEU A 140 -8.57 -10.44 -16.08
C LEU A 140 -7.16 -10.81 -15.60
N LEU A 141 -6.35 -9.81 -15.19
CA LEU A 141 -5.00 -10.04 -14.69
C LEU A 141 -4.97 -10.73 -13.33
N THR A 142 -6.00 -10.57 -12.50
CA THR A 142 -5.98 -11.01 -11.10
C THR A 142 -6.76 -12.29 -10.83
N ARG A 143 -7.68 -12.70 -11.72
CA ARG A 143 -8.63 -13.79 -11.50
C ARG A 143 -7.99 -15.16 -11.22
N ASN A 144 -6.84 -15.43 -11.81
CA ASN A 144 -6.18 -16.74 -11.73
C ASN A 144 -5.19 -16.85 -10.55
N PHE A 145 -5.12 -15.85 -9.70
CA PHE A 145 -4.22 -15.87 -8.55
C PHE A 145 -4.98 -16.02 -7.24
N SER A 146 -4.47 -16.87 -6.35
CA SER A 146 -4.96 -17.00 -4.97
C SER A 146 -4.58 -15.79 -4.08
N LYS A 147 -3.68 -14.93 -4.57
CA LYS A 147 -3.21 -13.74 -3.84
C LYS A 147 -4.27 -12.66 -3.81
N LYS A 148 -4.28 -11.89 -2.73
CA LYS A 148 -5.17 -10.74 -2.55
C LYS A 148 -4.53 -9.49 -3.16
N PHE A 149 -5.27 -8.79 -4.00
CA PHE A 149 -4.81 -7.59 -4.68
C PHE A 149 -5.31 -6.32 -3.98
N ILE A 150 -4.50 -5.26 -4.07
CA ILE A 150 -4.81 -3.92 -3.59
C ILE A 150 -4.79 -3.00 -4.82
N ALA A 151 -5.91 -2.34 -5.10
CA ALA A 151 -6.02 -1.44 -6.26
C ALA A 151 -5.36 -0.09 -5.95
N LEU A 152 -4.48 0.38 -6.84
CA LEU A 152 -3.82 1.68 -6.73
C LEU A 152 -3.91 2.47 -8.04
N GLY A 153 -4.08 3.78 -7.93
CA GLY A 153 -3.92 4.76 -9.01
C GLY A 153 -5.23 5.27 -9.61
N GLY A 154 -5.35 6.59 -9.68
CA GLY A 154 -6.49 7.29 -10.27
C GLY A 154 -7.81 7.17 -9.50
N LEU A 155 -7.82 6.58 -8.31
CA LEU A 155 -9.00 6.45 -7.46
C LEU A 155 -9.48 7.82 -6.96
N ASN A 156 -10.76 8.10 -7.19
CA ASN A 156 -11.44 9.32 -6.78
C ASN A 156 -12.93 9.06 -6.51
N GLU A 157 -13.66 10.07 -6.07
CA GLU A 157 -15.07 9.97 -5.71
C GLU A 157 -15.95 9.43 -6.85
N LYS A 158 -15.70 9.85 -8.09
CA LYS A 158 -16.51 9.47 -9.26
C LYS A 158 -16.33 8.01 -9.66
N ASN A 159 -15.16 7.40 -9.38
CA ASN A 159 -14.84 6.05 -9.83
C ASN A 159 -14.66 5.02 -8.71
N PHE A 160 -14.66 5.44 -7.44
CA PHE A 160 -14.45 4.54 -6.31
C PHE A 160 -15.48 3.40 -6.27
N ARG A 161 -16.76 3.70 -6.54
CA ARG A 161 -17.82 2.66 -6.59
C ARG A 161 -17.54 1.57 -7.62
N LYS A 162 -16.80 1.87 -8.69
CA LYS A 162 -16.38 0.86 -9.69
C LYS A 162 -15.44 -0.20 -9.11
N THR A 163 -14.84 0.03 -7.95
CA THR A 163 -14.00 -0.98 -7.28
C THR A 163 -14.82 -2.11 -6.66
N ASN A 164 -16.13 -1.94 -6.47
CA ASN A 164 -16.99 -2.97 -5.88
C ASN A 164 -17.09 -4.25 -6.74
N ILE A 165 -16.86 -4.14 -8.06
CA ILE A 165 -16.85 -5.29 -8.97
C ILE A 165 -15.49 -6.00 -9.02
N LEU A 166 -14.49 -5.52 -8.27
CA LEU A 166 -13.14 -6.09 -8.21
C LEU A 166 -13.03 -7.10 -7.08
N ASN A 167 -12.28 -8.18 -7.33
CA ASN A 167 -11.89 -9.08 -6.27
C ASN A 167 -10.61 -8.59 -5.59
N ILE A 168 -10.74 -7.56 -4.75
CA ILE A 168 -9.61 -6.90 -4.08
C ILE A 168 -9.69 -7.01 -2.56
N HIS A 169 -8.53 -6.88 -1.92
CA HIS A 169 -8.36 -6.79 -0.48
C HIS A 169 -8.61 -5.36 0.03
N GLY A 170 -8.35 -4.38 -0.82
CA GLY A 170 -8.50 -2.97 -0.47
C GLY A 170 -8.02 -2.03 -1.58
N CYS A 171 -7.99 -0.75 -1.25
CA CYS A 171 -7.49 0.30 -2.12
C CYS A 171 -6.33 1.07 -1.47
N ALA A 172 -5.38 1.48 -2.31
CA ALA A 172 -4.25 2.31 -1.90
C ALA A 172 -4.34 3.71 -2.54
N PHE A 173 -3.94 4.72 -1.78
CA PHE A 173 -3.94 6.12 -2.18
C PHE A 173 -2.56 6.73 -1.97
N LEU A 174 -2.10 7.51 -2.96
CA LEU A 174 -0.91 8.35 -2.80
C LEU A 174 -1.31 9.62 -2.07
N LYS A 175 -0.62 9.96 -0.99
CA LYS A 175 -0.77 11.27 -0.36
C LYS A 175 -0.05 12.31 -1.22
N ASP A 176 -0.82 13.20 -1.83
CA ASP A 176 -0.30 14.20 -2.76
C ASP A 176 0.53 15.28 -2.06
N LYS A 177 1.72 15.62 -2.61
CA LYS A 177 2.67 16.60 -2.05
C LYS A 177 2.09 18.02 -1.91
N LYS A 178 1.07 18.36 -2.72
CA LYS A 178 0.52 19.73 -2.79
C LYS A 178 -0.75 19.95 -1.97
N LYS A 179 -1.36 18.88 -1.40
CA LYS A 179 -2.64 18.98 -0.69
C LYS A 179 -2.60 18.36 0.71
N ALA A 180 -1.50 18.53 1.40
CA ALA A 180 -1.20 17.89 2.70
C ALA A 180 -1.98 18.43 3.89
N GLY A 181 -3.12 18.96 3.75
CA GLY A 181 -3.98 19.40 4.88
C GLY A 181 -5.46 19.21 4.63
N LYS A 182 -5.89 19.01 3.39
CA LYS A 182 -7.31 19.12 3.04
C LYS A 182 -8.00 17.88 2.44
N TYR A 183 -7.26 16.86 1.96
CA TYR A 183 -7.93 15.76 1.24
C TYR A 183 -7.44 14.37 1.64
N MET A 184 -8.10 13.81 2.62
CA MET A 184 -8.64 12.48 2.38
C MET A 184 -9.81 12.65 1.43
N PRO A 185 -10.00 11.71 0.49
CA PRO A 185 -11.16 11.80 -0.38
C PRO A 185 -12.41 11.94 0.50
N ALA A 186 -13.17 13.03 0.33
CA ALA A 186 -14.34 13.31 1.15
C ALA A 186 -15.33 12.13 1.15
N PHE A 187 -15.33 11.35 0.04
CA PHE A 187 -16.16 10.17 -0.11
C PHE A 187 -15.81 9.01 0.86
N LEU A 188 -14.60 8.95 1.40
CA LEU A 188 -14.25 7.97 2.43
C LEU A 188 -14.89 8.33 3.79
N LYS A 189 -15.32 9.58 3.98
CA LYS A 189 -16.04 9.99 5.19
C LYS A 189 -17.48 9.44 5.27
N ASN A 190 -18.08 9.14 4.12
CA ASN A 190 -19.50 8.77 4.00
C ASN A 190 -19.71 7.27 3.70
N ASN A 191 -18.66 6.46 3.57
CA ASN A 191 -18.76 5.05 3.20
C ASN A 191 -18.15 4.08 4.23
N PHE A 192 -17.78 4.60 5.44
CA PHE A 192 -17.26 3.78 6.56
C PHE A 192 -17.79 4.32 7.90
#